data_8ce176645a4b1ad49f60d2bc7e44ceac
#
_entry.id   8ce176645a4b1ad49f60d2bc7e44ceac
#
_cell.length_a   1.000
_cell.length_b   1.000
_cell.length_c   1.000
_cell.angle_alpha   90.00
_cell.angle_beta   90.00
_cell.angle_gamma   90.00
#
_symmetry.space_group_name_H-M   'P 1'
#
loop_
_entity.id
_entity.type
_entity.pdbx_description
1 polymer ?
#
loop_
_entity_poly.entity_id
_entity_poly.type
_entity_poly.pdbx_seq_one_letter_code
_entity_poly.pdbx_strand_id
1 'polypeptide(L)'
;YARAVDAGVDIVDTAMSAMSCGTSQPSGSSLYYALSGHPRQPRVDVDAMNELSRYWETVRPYYKAADQTELFPNPEVYVHEMPGGQYTNLKQQATALGLIERWEEVKDMYHRVSMMFGDLIKVTPSSKIVGDMALFMVQNDLSEEDIYAKGDVLDFPASVVEFFEGRIGVPYQGFPQKLQQIVLKGRKPLEGR
;
A
#
# COMPACT_ATOMS: atom_id res chain seq x y z
N TYR A 1 9.90 0.82 14.74
CA TYR A 1 10.02 -0.47 15.43
C TYR A 1 10.50 -0.30 16.87
N ALA A 2 11.49 0.55 17.14
CA ALA A 2 11.96 0.77 18.53
C ALA A 2 10.80 1.18 19.44
N ARG A 3 9.95 2.11 19.01
CA ARG A 3 8.76 2.53 19.78
C ARG A 3 7.72 1.42 19.95
N ALA A 4 7.56 0.55 18.97
CA ALA A 4 6.69 -0.62 19.08
C ALA A 4 7.24 -1.62 20.11
N VAL A 5 8.57 -1.82 20.12
CA VAL A 5 9.24 -2.65 21.13
C VAL A 5 9.10 -2.06 22.53
N ASP A 6 9.26 -0.74 22.70
CA ASP A 6 9.02 -0.03 23.97
C ASP A 6 7.57 -0.23 24.45
N ALA A 7 6.62 -0.19 23.51
CA ALA A 7 5.19 -0.39 23.79
C ALA A 7 4.80 -1.87 24.06
N GLY A 8 5.74 -2.81 23.91
CA GLY A 8 5.54 -4.21 24.28
C GLY A 8 5.16 -5.14 23.13
N VAL A 9 5.36 -4.77 21.87
CA VAL A 9 5.12 -5.69 20.74
C VAL A 9 5.98 -6.96 20.88
N ASP A 10 5.40 -8.11 20.56
CA ASP A 10 6.10 -9.40 20.71
C ASP A 10 6.84 -9.82 19.44
N ILE A 11 6.34 -9.45 18.26
CA ILE A 11 6.91 -9.83 16.96
C ILE A 11 6.98 -8.59 16.06
N VAL A 12 8.08 -8.46 15.37
CA VAL A 12 8.28 -7.45 14.31
C VAL A 12 8.83 -8.12 13.05
N ASP A 13 8.26 -7.80 11.91
CA ASP A 13 8.73 -8.29 10.62
C ASP A 13 9.87 -7.39 10.12
N THR A 14 10.97 -8.01 9.68
CA THR A 14 12.15 -7.31 9.16
C THR A 14 12.61 -7.93 7.85
N ALA A 15 13.47 -7.22 7.13
CA ALA A 15 14.12 -7.74 5.93
C ALA A 15 15.62 -7.98 6.17
N MET A 16 16.22 -8.85 5.35
CA MET A 16 17.68 -8.92 5.26
C MET A 16 18.23 -7.55 4.82
N SER A 17 19.38 -7.14 5.37
CA SER A 17 19.91 -5.79 5.15
C SER A 17 20.02 -5.42 3.66
N ALA A 18 20.49 -6.35 2.84
CA ALA A 18 20.58 -6.17 1.38
C ALA A 18 19.24 -5.96 0.67
N MET A 19 18.13 -6.40 1.28
CA MET A 19 16.76 -6.32 0.73
C MET A 19 15.87 -5.36 1.51
N SER A 20 16.43 -4.60 2.44
CA SER A 20 15.72 -3.67 3.30
C SER A 20 15.63 -2.27 2.69
N CYS A 21 14.91 -1.39 3.38
CA CYS A 21 14.72 0.02 3.02
C CYS A 21 13.76 0.24 1.82
N GLY A 22 13.62 1.49 1.42
CA GLY A 22 12.64 1.89 0.43
C GLY A 22 11.24 1.47 0.84
N THR A 23 10.56 0.69 -0.01
CA THR A 23 9.21 0.17 0.25
C THR A 23 9.20 -1.19 0.97
N SER A 24 10.38 -1.72 1.35
CA SER A 24 10.52 -2.94 2.15
C SER A 24 10.55 -2.63 3.65
N GLN A 25 10.60 -3.68 4.48
CA GLN A 25 10.76 -3.54 5.92
C GLN A 25 12.15 -3.02 6.30
N PRO A 26 12.31 -2.48 7.51
CA PRO A 26 13.62 -2.16 8.08
C PRO A 26 14.54 -3.38 8.16
N SER A 27 15.85 -3.13 8.12
CA SER A 27 16.86 -4.15 8.30
C SER A 27 16.81 -4.80 9.69
N GLY A 28 16.72 -6.14 9.72
CA GLY A 28 16.75 -6.91 10.96
C GLY A 28 18.06 -6.74 11.74
N SER A 29 19.21 -6.72 11.06
CA SER A 29 20.51 -6.47 11.70
C SER A 29 20.58 -5.08 12.31
N SER A 30 20.08 -4.05 11.59
CA SER A 30 20.05 -2.68 12.11
C SER A 30 19.16 -2.58 13.36
N LEU A 31 18.01 -3.24 13.36
CA LEU A 31 17.13 -3.27 14.53
C LEU A 31 17.80 -3.99 15.71
N TYR A 32 18.48 -5.12 15.46
CA TYR A 32 19.23 -5.84 16.50
C TYR A 32 20.25 -4.93 17.20
N TYR A 33 21.07 -4.20 16.42
CA TYR A 33 22.06 -3.28 16.99
C TYR A 33 21.42 -2.05 17.65
N ALA A 34 20.33 -1.53 17.10
CA ALA A 34 19.60 -0.41 17.70
C ALA A 34 18.99 -0.76 19.07
N LEU A 35 18.70 -2.03 19.30
CA LEU A 35 18.17 -2.54 20.57
C LEU A 35 19.27 -3.13 21.47
N SER A 36 20.54 -2.88 21.18
CA SER A 36 21.64 -3.38 22.00
C SER A 36 21.53 -2.89 23.45
N GLY A 37 21.52 -3.83 24.39
CA GLY A 37 21.30 -3.55 25.81
C GLY A 37 19.84 -3.29 26.22
N HIS A 38 18.91 -3.31 25.30
CA HIS A 38 17.48 -3.21 25.62
C HIS A 38 16.96 -4.53 26.23
N PRO A 39 16.11 -4.51 27.29
CA PRO A 39 15.58 -5.72 27.91
C PRO A 39 14.85 -6.66 26.96
N ARG A 40 14.31 -6.14 25.87
CA ARG A 40 13.61 -6.88 24.82
C ARG A 40 14.44 -7.02 23.54
N GLN A 41 15.76 -6.97 23.60
CA GLN A 41 16.63 -7.23 22.45
C GLN A 41 16.33 -8.62 21.87
N PRO A 42 16.13 -8.78 20.54
CA PRO A 42 15.89 -10.07 19.93
C PRO A 42 17.03 -11.07 20.20
N ARG A 43 16.68 -12.32 20.48
CA ARG A 43 17.64 -13.41 20.67
C ARG A 43 17.89 -14.12 19.34
N VAL A 44 18.63 -13.48 18.46
CA VAL A 44 18.94 -14.00 17.11
C VAL A 44 20.45 -14.06 16.92
N ASP A 45 20.91 -14.95 16.08
CA ASP A 45 22.29 -15.00 15.61
C ASP A 45 22.49 -13.91 14.56
N VAL A 46 23.02 -12.76 15.01
CA VAL A 46 23.21 -11.60 14.11
C VAL A 46 24.33 -11.82 13.11
N ASP A 47 25.33 -12.66 13.44
CA ASP A 47 26.42 -12.95 12.51
C ASP A 47 25.93 -13.82 11.36
N ALA A 48 25.10 -14.83 11.64
CA ALA A 48 24.42 -15.59 10.60
C ALA A 48 23.48 -14.72 9.75
N MET A 49 22.75 -13.76 10.35
CA MET A 49 21.94 -12.80 9.59
C MET A 49 22.79 -11.94 8.65
N ASN A 50 23.95 -11.50 9.11
CA ASN A 50 24.86 -10.69 8.31
C ASN A 50 25.49 -11.52 7.17
N GLU A 51 25.77 -12.79 7.40
CA GLU A 51 26.25 -13.72 6.35
C GLU A 51 25.18 -13.93 5.28
N LEU A 52 23.94 -14.19 5.68
CA LEU A 52 22.81 -14.28 4.76
C LEU A 52 22.61 -12.96 3.99
N SER A 53 22.78 -11.81 4.63
CA SER A 53 22.66 -10.53 3.93
C SER A 53 23.72 -10.38 2.83
N ARG A 54 24.98 -10.82 3.06
CA ARG A 54 26.02 -10.82 2.04
C ARG A 54 25.66 -11.71 0.83
N TYR A 55 25.03 -12.87 1.08
CA TYR A 55 24.49 -13.69 0.01
C TYR A 55 23.45 -12.92 -0.81
N TRP A 56 22.47 -12.28 -0.15
CA TRP A 56 21.43 -11.51 -0.82
C TRP A 56 21.96 -10.27 -1.57
N GLU A 57 23.07 -9.69 -1.15
CA GLU A 57 23.79 -8.64 -1.90
C GLU A 57 24.24 -9.13 -3.28
N THR A 58 24.65 -10.40 -3.39
CA THR A 58 25.02 -11.00 -4.68
C THR A 58 23.82 -11.34 -5.56
N VAL A 59 22.67 -11.58 -4.96
CA VAL A 59 21.43 -11.97 -5.66
C VAL A 59 20.64 -10.76 -6.15
N ARG A 60 20.58 -9.68 -5.37
CA ARG A 60 19.77 -8.49 -5.67
C ARG A 60 19.99 -7.91 -7.06
N PRO A 61 21.22 -7.80 -7.61
CA PRO A 61 21.46 -7.27 -8.95
C PRO A 61 20.73 -8.00 -10.08
N TYR A 62 20.42 -9.29 -9.90
CA TYR A 62 19.67 -10.07 -10.90
C TYR A 62 18.21 -9.62 -11.02
N TYR A 63 17.67 -8.96 -9.99
CA TYR A 63 16.30 -8.43 -9.95
C TYR A 63 16.22 -6.93 -10.24
N LYS A 64 17.35 -6.28 -10.60
CA LYS A 64 17.43 -4.83 -10.81
C LYS A 64 16.38 -4.29 -11.79
N ALA A 65 16.04 -5.04 -12.83
CA ALA A 65 15.03 -4.63 -13.81
C ALA A 65 13.62 -4.50 -13.22
N ALA A 66 13.32 -5.26 -12.15
CA ALA A 66 12.05 -5.23 -11.44
C ALA A 66 12.12 -4.40 -10.14
N ASP A 67 13.32 -3.96 -9.72
CA ASP A 67 13.53 -3.18 -8.51
C ASP A 67 13.20 -1.71 -8.76
N GLN A 68 12.04 -1.29 -8.30
CA GLN A 68 11.57 0.10 -8.33
C GLN A 68 11.85 0.84 -7.01
N THR A 69 12.71 0.27 -6.17
CA THR A 69 12.97 0.76 -4.82
C THR A 69 13.77 2.06 -4.86
N GLU A 70 13.27 3.07 -4.21
CA GLU A 70 14.04 4.29 -3.91
C GLU A 70 15.09 3.96 -2.84
N LEU A 71 16.32 4.42 -3.04
CA LEU A 71 17.45 4.09 -2.16
C LEU A 71 17.58 5.03 -0.96
N PHE A 72 16.63 5.93 -0.77
CA PHE A 72 16.62 6.88 0.34
C PHE A 72 15.33 6.74 1.18
N PRO A 73 15.39 7.07 2.48
CA PRO A 73 14.20 7.10 3.32
C PRO A 73 13.24 8.18 2.84
N ASN A 74 11.98 7.80 2.60
CA ASN A 74 10.93 8.74 2.22
C ASN A 74 9.77 8.66 3.23
N PRO A 75 9.52 9.72 4.04
CA PRO A 75 8.45 9.75 5.02
C PRO A 75 7.06 10.05 4.40
N GLU A 76 6.96 10.27 3.11
CA GLU A 76 5.68 10.57 2.44
C GLU A 76 4.62 9.49 2.63
N VAL A 77 5.01 8.28 3.06
CA VAL A 77 4.06 7.25 3.46
C VAL A 77 3.05 7.74 4.50
N TYR A 78 3.43 8.70 5.34
CA TYR A 78 2.52 9.33 6.31
C TYR A 78 1.57 10.36 5.68
N VAL A 79 1.78 10.70 4.42
CA VAL A 79 0.93 11.63 3.65
C VAL A 79 0.00 10.86 2.72
N HIS A 80 0.58 10.05 1.82
CA HIS A 80 -0.21 9.26 0.86
C HIS A 80 -0.78 7.97 1.45
N GLU A 81 -0.25 7.49 2.58
CA GLU A 81 -0.68 6.28 3.32
C GLU A 81 -0.69 4.98 2.49
N MET A 82 0.06 4.96 1.41
CA MET A 82 0.14 3.80 0.51
C MET A 82 1.10 2.78 1.09
N PRO A 83 0.68 1.51 1.33
CA PRO A 83 1.59 0.45 1.75
C PRO A 83 2.71 0.22 0.75
N GLY A 84 3.91 -0.13 1.22
CA GLY A 84 5.11 -0.24 0.39
C GLY A 84 4.96 -1.15 -0.82
N GLY A 85 4.35 -2.33 -0.66
CA GLY A 85 4.07 -3.24 -1.79
C GLY A 85 3.09 -2.63 -2.80
N GLN A 86 2.07 -1.91 -2.32
CA GLN A 86 1.14 -1.21 -3.20
C GLN A 86 1.80 -0.04 -3.94
N TYR A 87 2.68 0.71 -3.26
CA TYR A 87 3.45 1.79 -3.88
C TYR A 87 4.22 1.28 -5.10
N THR A 88 4.98 0.20 -4.94
CA THR A 88 5.77 -0.39 -6.02
C THR A 88 4.89 -0.85 -7.19
N ASN A 89 3.81 -1.59 -6.88
CA ASN A 89 2.89 -2.10 -7.89
C ASN A 89 2.15 -0.98 -8.62
N LEU A 90 1.66 0.02 -7.90
CA LEU A 90 0.92 1.14 -8.48
C LEU A 90 1.82 2.02 -9.36
N LYS A 91 3.08 2.21 -8.97
CA LYS A 91 4.08 2.94 -9.77
C LYS A 91 4.34 2.23 -11.10
N GLN A 92 4.44 0.89 -11.10
CA GLN A 92 4.55 0.11 -12.32
C GLN A 92 3.30 0.24 -13.22
N GLN A 93 2.11 0.18 -12.62
CA GLN A 93 0.86 0.37 -13.35
C GLN A 93 0.74 1.78 -13.94
N ALA A 94 1.08 2.82 -13.15
CA ALA A 94 1.11 4.20 -13.63
C ALA A 94 2.09 4.36 -14.81
N THR A 95 3.26 3.73 -14.74
CA THR A 95 4.23 3.72 -15.84
C THR A 95 3.65 3.06 -17.09
N ALA A 96 3.00 1.90 -16.95
CA ALA A 96 2.39 1.18 -18.06
C ALA A 96 1.23 1.95 -18.72
N LEU A 97 0.53 2.79 -17.96
CA LEU A 97 -0.54 3.67 -18.43
C LEU A 97 -0.05 5.03 -18.94
N GLY A 98 1.28 5.29 -18.92
CA GLY A 98 1.83 6.60 -19.32
C GLY A 98 1.59 7.72 -18.32
N LEU A 99 1.27 7.39 -17.05
CA LEU A 99 0.97 8.36 -15.99
C LEU A 99 2.16 8.64 -15.06
N ILE A 100 3.35 8.19 -15.40
CA ILE A 100 4.52 8.34 -14.51
C ILE A 100 4.88 9.80 -14.24
N GLU A 101 4.71 10.68 -15.21
CA GLU A 101 4.92 12.14 -15.04
C GLU A 101 3.88 12.79 -14.11
N ARG A 102 2.77 12.09 -13.86
CA ARG A 102 1.71 12.49 -12.93
C ARG A 102 1.73 11.69 -11.63
N TRP A 103 2.88 11.07 -11.28
CA TRP A 103 2.99 10.20 -10.12
C TRP A 103 2.62 10.88 -8.81
N GLU A 104 3.00 12.16 -8.63
CA GLU A 104 2.61 12.93 -7.44
C GLU A 104 1.10 13.06 -7.32
N GLU A 105 0.42 13.33 -8.43
CA GLU A 105 -1.04 13.42 -8.48
C GLU A 105 -1.70 12.05 -8.18
N VAL A 106 -1.10 10.95 -8.64
CA VAL A 106 -1.57 9.60 -8.30
C VAL A 106 -1.44 9.34 -6.80
N LYS A 107 -0.35 9.75 -6.15
CA LYS A 107 -0.18 9.63 -4.70
C LYS A 107 -1.24 10.41 -3.93
N ASP A 108 -1.46 11.65 -4.29
CA ASP A 108 -2.48 12.51 -3.68
C ASP A 108 -3.88 11.93 -3.88
N MET A 109 -4.17 11.46 -5.10
CA MET A 109 -5.46 10.85 -5.41
C MET A 109 -5.67 9.54 -4.65
N TYR A 110 -4.62 8.75 -4.43
CA TYR A 110 -4.70 7.55 -3.61
C TYR A 110 -5.19 7.84 -2.18
N HIS A 111 -4.64 8.87 -1.55
CA HIS A 111 -5.11 9.31 -0.23
C HIS A 111 -6.57 9.76 -0.27
N ARG A 112 -6.94 10.62 -1.23
CA ARG A 112 -8.32 11.09 -1.40
C ARG A 112 -9.32 9.94 -1.60
N VAL A 113 -8.99 8.99 -2.47
CA VAL A 113 -9.82 7.81 -2.70
C VAL A 113 -9.96 6.97 -1.44
N SER A 114 -8.87 6.80 -0.66
CA SER A 114 -8.94 6.11 0.63
C SER A 114 -9.98 6.75 1.56
N MET A 115 -9.99 8.09 1.64
CA MET A 115 -10.96 8.85 2.42
C MET A 115 -12.37 8.73 1.85
N MET A 116 -12.53 8.83 0.52
CA MET A 116 -13.83 8.61 -0.15
C MET A 116 -14.43 7.25 0.14
N PHE A 117 -13.60 6.22 0.28
CA PHE A 117 -14.02 4.83 0.57
C PHE A 117 -14.28 4.59 2.06
N GLY A 118 -14.15 5.60 2.91
CA GLY A 118 -14.41 5.54 4.35
C GLY A 118 -13.17 5.23 5.18
N ASP A 119 -12.02 5.75 4.76
CA ASP A 119 -10.71 5.55 5.42
C ASP A 119 -10.40 4.07 5.66
N LEU A 120 -10.33 3.34 4.57
CA LEU A 120 -10.10 1.89 4.59
C LEU A 120 -8.78 1.50 5.24
N ILE A 121 -8.79 0.40 5.97
CA ILE A 121 -7.56 -0.30 6.33
C ILE A 121 -6.89 -0.78 5.04
N LYS A 122 -5.68 -0.27 4.80
CA LYS A 122 -4.94 -0.48 3.57
C LYS A 122 -4.07 -1.75 3.65
N VAL A 123 -4.70 -2.88 3.32
CA VAL A 123 -4.07 -4.19 3.23
C VAL A 123 -4.56 -4.87 1.95
N THR A 124 -3.84 -5.84 1.42
CA THR A 124 -4.31 -6.61 0.25
C THR A 124 -5.62 -7.35 0.58
N PRO A 125 -6.69 -7.19 -0.21
CA PRO A 125 -6.79 -6.54 -1.51
C PRO A 125 -7.26 -5.06 -1.50
N SER A 126 -7.65 -4.49 -0.35
CA SER A 126 -8.25 -3.14 -0.28
C SER A 126 -7.30 -2.06 -0.80
N SER A 127 -6.00 -2.15 -0.49
CA SER A 127 -4.99 -1.21 -0.99
C SER A 127 -4.90 -1.16 -2.51
N LYS A 128 -5.09 -2.32 -3.18
CA LYS A 128 -5.14 -2.39 -4.65
C LYS A 128 -6.37 -1.68 -5.21
N ILE A 129 -7.53 -1.87 -4.60
CA ILE A 129 -8.79 -1.27 -5.04
C ILE A 129 -8.74 0.26 -4.96
N VAL A 130 -8.16 0.80 -3.89
CA VAL A 130 -7.90 2.25 -3.76
C VAL A 130 -6.97 2.72 -4.89
N GLY A 131 -5.91 1.96 -5.19
CA GLY A 131 -4.99 2.27 -6.29
C GLY A 131 -5.66 2.24 -7.66
N ASP A 132 -6.48 1.23 -7.95
CA ASP A 132 -7.19 1.11 -9.23
C ASP A 132 -8.14 2.31 -9.44
N MET A 133 -8.83 2.75 -8.39
CA MET A 133 -9.69 3.93 -8.46
C MET A 133 -8.89 5.22 -8.60
N ALA A 134 -7.77 5.36 -7.91
CA ALA A 134 -6.90 6.53 -8.03
C ALA A 134 -6.35 6.68 -9.46
N LEU A 135 -5.85 5.59 -10.05
CA LEU A 135 -5.39 5.60 -11.45
C LEU A 135 -6.53 5.94 -12.41
N PHE A 136 -7.72 5.36 -12.21
CA PHE A 136 -8.89 5.66 -13.02
C PHE A 136 -9.25 7.15 -12.97
N MET A 137 -9.26 7.75 -11.79
CA MET A 137 -9.58 9.18 -11.64
C MET A 137 -8.52 10.07 -12.28
N VAL A 138 -7.24 9.81 -12.05
CA VAL A 138 -6.15 10.59 -12.66
C VAL A 138 -6.12 10.44 -14.19
N GLN A 139 -6.31 9.22 -14.69
CA GLN A 139 -6.31 8.96 -16.14
C GLN A 139 -7.43 9.69 -16.89
N ASN A 140 -8.57 9.88 -16.22
CA ASN A 140 -9.75 10.52 -16.82
C ASN A 140 -9.95 11.97 -16.34
N ASP A 141 -8.97 12.57 -15.66
CA ASP A 141 -9.02 13.93 -15.12
C ASP A 141 -10.28 14.21 -14.26
N LEU A 142 -10.63 13.24 -13.41
CA LEU A 142 -11.83 13.28 -12.56
C LEU A 142 -11.50 13.75 -11.15
N SER A 143 -12.27 14.72 -10.67
CA SER A 143 -12.31 15.13 -9.26
C SER A 143 -13.28 14.23 -8.45
N GLU A 144 -13.27 14.38 -7.13
CA GLU A 144 -14.26 13.74 -6.25
C GLU A 144 -15.68 14.21 -6.60
N GLU A 145 -15.86 15.49 -6.86
CA GLU A 145 -17.14 16.07 -7.27
C GLU A 145 -17.63 15.46 -8.56
N ASP A 146 -16.74 15.18 -9.53
CA ASP A 146 -17.10 14.52 -10.79
C ASP A 146 -17.61 13.11 -10.56
N ILE A 147 -17.03 12.37 -9.61
CA ILE A 147 -17.52 11.03 -9.25
C ILE A 147 -18.97 11.10 -8.76
N TYR A 148 -19.29 12.06 -7.91
CA TYR A 148 -20.65 12.24 -7.39
C TYR A 148 -21.63 12.84 -8.38
N ALA A 149 -21.15 13.64 -9.33
CA ALA A 149 -22.00 14.32 -10.32
C ALA A 149 -22.24 13.50 -11.60
N LYS A 150 -21.24 12.69 -12.00
CA LYS A 150 -21.23 11.99 -13.31
C LYS A 150 -21.15 10.46 -13.17
N GLY A 151 -21.15 9.92 -11.94
CA GLY A 151 -20.87 8.51 -11.68
C GLY A 151 -21.81 7.53 -12.37
N ASP A 152 -23.03 7.94 -12.69
CA ASP A 152 -24.02 7.15 -13.43
C ASP A 152 -23.56 6.81 -14.86
N VAL A 153 -22.74 7.65 -15.49
CA VAL A 153 -22.21 7.45 -16.83
C VAL A 153 -20.75 6.95 -16.85
N LEU A 154 -20.04 6.97 -15.70
CA LEU A 154 -18.66 6.51 -15.62
C LEU A 154 -18.59 4.97 -15.59
N ASP A 155 -17.62 4.40 -16.28
CA ASP A 155 -17.35 2.95 -16.23
C ASP A 155 -16.25 2.67 -15.21
N PHE A 156 -16.65 2.40 -13.98
CA PHE A 156 -15.73 2.18 -12.87
C PHE A 156 -14.91 0.90 -13.04
N PRO A 157 -13.67 0.84 -12.52
CA PRO A 157 -12.87 -0.37 -12.52
C PRO A 157 -13.63 -1.55 -11.88
N ALA A 158 -13.50 -2.74 -12.46
CA ALA A 158 -14.23 -3.93 -11.99
C ALA A 158 -13.94 -4.22 -10.51
N SER A 159 -12.69 -4.06 -10.07
CA SER A 159 -12.29 -4.23 -8.65
C SER A 159 -13.03 -3.29 -7.71
N VAL A 160 -13.30 -2.06 -8.14
CA VAL A 160 -14.07 -1.07 -7.37
C VAL A 160 -15.54 -1.47 -7.29
N VAL A 161 -16.12 -1.92 -8.38
CA VAL A 161 -17.52 -2.42 -8.40
C VAL A 161 -17.65 -3.65 -7.49
N GLU A 162 -16.74 -4.62 -7.61
CA GLU A 162 -16.71 -5.83 -6.78
C GLU A 162 -16.55 -5.52 -5.28
N PHE A 163 -15.75 -4.52 -4.95
CA PHE A 163 -15.62 -4.05 -3.58
C PHE A 163 -16.96 -3.56 -3.04
N PHE A 164 -17.62 -2.65 -3.75
CA PHE A 164 -18.90 -2.10 -3.31
C PHE A 164 -20.07 -3.12 -3.39
N GLU A 165 -19.92 -4.20 -4.17
CA GLU A 165 -20.82 -5.37 -4.10
C GLU A 165 -20.61 -6.19 -2.80
N GLY A 166 -19.51 -5.99 -2.06
CA GLY A 166 -19.20 -6.73 -0.85
C GLY A 166 -18.47 -8.06 -1.08
N ARG A 167 -17.88 -8.29 -2.27
CA ARG A 167 -17.19 -9.55 -2.60
C ARG A 167 -16.00 -9.88 -1.72
N ILE A 168 -15.35 -8.85 -1.18
CA ILE A 168 -14.21 -9.01 -0.25
C ILE A 168 -14.58 -8.68 1.20
N GLY A 169 -15.87 -8.65 1.50
CA GLY A 169 -16.39 -8.28 2.81
C GLY A 169 -16.82 -6.81 2.91
N VAL A 170 -17.30 -6.44 4.08
CA VAL A 170 -17.79 -5.09 4.36
C VAL A 170 -16.78 -4.39 5.29
N PRO A 171 -16.39 -3.14 4.99
CA PRO A 171 -15.53 -2.37 5.89
C PRO A 171 -16.14 -2.25 7.30
N TYR A 172 -15.30 -2.08 8.32
CA TYR A 172 -15.74 -2.00 9.71
C TYR A 172 -16.82 -0.93 9.95
N GLN A 173 -16.72 0.20 9.25
CA GLN A 173 -17.72 1.29 9.34
C GLN A 173 -18.83 1.19 8.26
N GLY A 174 -18.88 0.10 7.51
CA GLY A 174 -19.74 -0.04 6.35
C GLY A 174 -19.23 0.71 5.12
N PHE A 175 -20.00 0.63 4.03
CA PHE A 175 -19.70 1.39 2.82
C PHE A 175 -20.27 2.81 2.89
N PRO A 176 -19.59 3.84 2.33
CA PRO A 176 -20.18 5.14 2.09
C PRO A 176 -21.40 5.02 1.17
N GLN A 177 -22.59 5.06 1.72
CA GLN A 177 -23.86 4.68 1.04
C GLN A 177 -24.06 5.40 -0.29
N LYS A 178 -23.83 6.72 -0.34
CA LYS A 178 -24.00 7.50 -1.56
C LYS A 178 -23.05 7.03 -2.67
N LEU A 179 -21.79 6.80 -2.33
CA LEU A 179 -20.79 6.32 -3.27
C LEU A 179 -21.10 4.90 -3.74
N GLN A 180 -21.51 4.02 -2.82
CA GLN A 180 -21.92 2.66 -3.16
C GLN A 180 -23.06 2.65 -4.17
N GLN A 181 -24.09 3.47 -3.99
CA GLN A 181 -25.23 3.58 -4.92
C GLN A 181 -24.77 4.02 -6.32
N ILE A 182 -23.88 5.01 -6.38
CA ILE A 182 -23.31 5.53 -7.62
C ILE A 182 -22.50 4.44 -8.36
N VAL A 183 -21.62 3.76 -7.66
CA VAL A 183 -20.74 2.73 -8.26
C VAL A 183 -21.55 1.53 -8.71
N LEU A 184 -22.53 1.09 -7.92
CA LEU A 184 -23.33 -0.10 -8.22
C LEU A 184 -24.40 0.13 -9.29
N LYS A 185 -24.85 1.36 -9.54
CA LYS A 185 -25.85 1.67 -10.58
C LYS A 185 -27.07 0.74 -10.54
N GLY A 186 -27.60 0.53 -9.33
CA GLY A 186 -28.76 -0.33 -9.10
C GLY A 186 -28.45 -1.83 -8.99
N ARG A 187 -27.22 -2.27 -9.10
CA ARG A 187 -26.83 -3.64 -8.73
C ARG A 187 -27.03 -3.85 -7.23
N LYS A 188 -27.50 -5.03 -6.86
CA LYS A 188 -27.66 -5.37 -5.43
C LYS A 188 -26.33 -5.79 -4.84
N PRO A 189 -25.95 -5.24 -3.68
CA PRO A 189 -24.83 -5.79 -2.91
C PRO A 189 -25.10 -7.26 -2.57
N LEU A 190 -24.02 -8.03 -2.40
CA LEU A 190 -24.15 -9.39 -1.89
C LEU A 190 -24.69 -9.32 -0.45
N GLU A 191 -25.69 -10.11 -0.15
CA GLU A 191 -26.18 -10.27 1.22
C GLU A 191 -25.04 -10.91 2.03
N GLY A 192 -24.63 -10.24 3.14
CA GLY A 192 -23.53 -10.68 3.98
C GLY A 192 -23.75 -12.11 4.46
N ARG A 193 -22.68 -12.90 4.36
CA ARG A 193 -22.56 -14.21 5.03
C ARG A 193 -21.95 -14.02 6.41
#